data_2b31e2f11efce8ac33ded47267ee0642
#
_entry.id   2b31e2f11efce8ac33ded47267ee0642
#
_cell.length_a   1.000
_cell.length_b   1.000
_cell.length_c   1.000
_cell.angle_alpha   90.00
_cell.angle_beta   90.00
_cell.angle_gamma   90.00
#
_symmetry.space_group_name_H-M   'P 1'
#
loop_
_entity.id
_entity.type
_entity.pdbx_description
1 polymer ?
#
loop_
_entity_poly.entity_id
_entity_poly.type
_entity_poly.pdbx_seq_one_letter_code
_entity_poly.pdbx_strand_id
1 'polypeptide(L)'
;MTNAGKWVCDRITEDADFSKTIIFSDEAHFDFGGYVNKHNCRIWGTENPHAYVEKPMHPKRVTVWCGFWSRGIIGPFLFENEQGEAVTVNGDCYRAIFNEFLFTKIEEEDIGNIWFQQGGATCHTAGGTIDVLRPVYEDCIISRKADVIWPPRIAIDTVVLFI
;
A
#
# COMPACT_ATOMS: atom_id res chain seq x y z
N MET A 1 -13.30 6.18 -16.11
CA MET A 1 -12.16 5.28 -15.84
C MET A 1 -10.88 6.06 -15.97
N THR A 2 -9.98 6.00 -15.00
CA THR A 2 -8.67 6.67 -15.09
C THR A 2 -7.77 5.92 -16.08
N ASN A 3 -6.76 6.60 -16.65
CA ASN A 3 -5.82 5.97 -17.60
C ASN A 3 -5.20 4.68 -17.04
N ALA A 4 -4.81 4.66 -15.77
CA ALA A 4 -4.23 3.48 -15.14
C ALA A 4 -5.24 2.32 -14.99
N GLY A 5 -6.47 2.62 -14.56
CA GLY A 5 -7.50 1.59 -14.46
C GLY A 5 -7.81 0.95 -15.81
N LYS A 6 -7.87 1.75 -16.87
CA LYS A 6 -8.03 1.25 -18.24
C LYS A 6 -6.83 0.39 -18.65
N TRP A 7 -5.62 0.88 -18.43
CA TRP A 7 -4.39 0.16 -18.75
C TRP A 7 -4.33 -1.23 -18.07
N VAL A 8 -4.65 -1.32 -16.77
CA VAL A 8 -4.72 -2.60 -16.05
C VAL A 8 -5.79 -3.52 -16.65
N CYS A 9 -6.99 -2.99 -16.95
CA CYS A 9 -8.04 -3.80 -17.58
C CYS A 9 -7.64 -4.30 -18.98
N ASP A 10 -6.99 -3.45 -19.78
CA ASP A 10 -6.50 -3.84 -21.10
C ASP A 10 -5.47 -4.98 -20.97
N ARG A 11 -4.54 -4.89 -20.01
CA ARG A 11 -3.55 -5.93 -19.73
C ARG A 11 -4.19 -7.25 -19.25
N ILE A 12 -5.17 -7.18 -18.34
CA ILE A 12 -5.90 -8.37 -17.89
C ILE A 12 -6.69 -9.01 -19.04
N THR A 13 -7.14 -8.21 -20.02
CA THR A 13 -7.82 -8.73 -21.21
C THR A 13 -6.85 -9.46 -22.15
N GLU A 14 -5.60 -8.98 -22.25
CA GLU A 14 -4.53 -9.60 -23.01
C GLU A 14 -3.97 -10.86 -22.33
N ASP A 15 -3.80 -10.78 -21.00
CA ASP A 15 -3.29 -11.85 -20.14
C ASP A 15 -4.11 -11.92 -18.85
N ALA A 16 -4.94 -12.95 -18.70
CA ALA A 16 -5.79 -13.14 -17.53
C ALA A 16 -4.99 -13.32 -16.22
N ASP A 17 -3.73 -13.72 -16.31
CA ASP A 17 -2.85 -13.92 -15.16
C ASP A 17 -2.05 -12.65 -14.81
N PHE A 18 -2.16 -11.59 -15.60
CA PHE A 18 -1.43 -10.34 -15.37
C PHE A 18 -1.65 -9.77 -13.95
N SER A 19 -2.87 -9.82 -13.43
CA SER A 19 -3.15 -9.35 -12.07
C SER A 19 -2.36 -10.09 -10.98
N LYS A 20 -1.98 -11.34 -11.25
CA LYS A 20 -1.18 -12.16 -10.34
C LYS A 20 0.29 -11.75 -10.27
N THR A 21 0.73 -10.95 -11.23
CA THR A 21 2.12 -10.45 -11.29
C THR A 21 2.29 -9.11 -10.59
N ILE A 22 1.25 -8.55 -9.98
CA ILE A 22 1.30 -7.25 -9.34
C ILE A 22 1.38 -7.39 -7.82
N ILE A 23 2.38 -6.74 -7.20
CA ILE A 23 2.39 -6.48 -5.76
C ILE A 23 1.71 -5.13 -5.52
N PHE A 24 0.58 -5.14 -4.82
CA PHE A 24 -0.10 -3.94 -4.37
C PHE A 24 0.38 -3.59 -2.97
N SER A 25 0.87 -2.39 -2.76
CA SER A 25 1.36 -1.95 -1.45
C SER A 25 0.56 -0.79 -0.89
N ASP A 26 0.34 -0.81 0.42
CA ASP A 26 -0.33 0.29 1.13
C ASP A 26 0.07 0.34 2.61
N GLU A 27 -0.17 1.49 3.24
CA GLU A 27 0.01 1.72 4.66
C GLU A 27 -1.34 1.94 5.34
N ALA A 28 -1.52 1.27 6.47
CA ALA A 28 -2.66 1.48 7.34
C ALA A 28 -2.24 1.99 8.71
N HIS A 29 -3.05 2.90 9.28
CA HIS A 29 -2.86 3.40 10.63
C HIS A 29 -3.77 2.66 11.60
N PHE A 30 -3.18 2.04 12.63
CA PHE A 30 -3.91 1.34 13.69
C PHE A 30 -3.81 2.13 14.99
N ASP A 31 -4.96 2.52 15.54
CA ASP A 31 -5.06 3.19 16.83
C ASP A 31 -5.09 2.16 17.97
N PHE A 32 -4.18 2.25 18.94
CA PHE A 32 -4.15 1.34 20.10
C PHE A 32 -5.42 1.39 20.97
N GLY A 33 -6.17 2.50 20.90
CA GLY A 33 -7.45 2.67 21.57
C GLY A 33 -8.65 1.97 20.89
N GLY A 34 -8.41 1.21 19.82
CA GLY A 34 -9.48 0.54 19.07
C GLY A 34 -10.35 1.46 18.24
N TYR A 35 -9.93 2.69 18.01
CA TYR A 35 -10.66 3.64 17.19
C TYR A 35 -10.54 3.30 15.72
N VAL A 36 -11.68 3.11 15.06
CA VAL A 36 -11.75 2.95 13.61
C VAL A 36 -11.87 4.32 12.95
N ASN A 37 -11.15 4.56 11.85
CA ASN A 37 -11.28 5.79 11.09
C ASN A 37 -12.76 5.97 10.69
N LYS A 38 -13.30 7.17 10.89
CA LYS A 38 -14.69 7.51 10.58
C LYS A 38 -15.11 7.15 9.14
N HIS A 39 -14.17 7.20 8.19
CA HIS A 39 -14.42 6.80 6.80
C HIS A 39 -14.57 5.29 6.62
N ASN A 40 -13.99 4.49 7.53
CA ASN A 40 -14.06 3.02 7.48
C ASN A 40 -15.14 2.46 8.44
N CYS A 41 -15.70 3.31 9.32
CA CYS A 41 -16.78 2.92 10.22
C CYS A 41 -18.11 3.04 9.48
N ARG A 42 -18.58 1.96 8.87
CA ARG A 42 -19.89 1.88 8.22
C ARG A 42 -20.88 1.25 9.19
N ILE A 43 -21.91 2.00 9.56
CA ILE A 43 -23.00 1.51 10.39
C ILE A 43 -24.22 1.31 9.48
N TRP A 44 -24.67 0.06 9.39
CA TRP A 44 -25.87 -0.30 8.63
C TRP A 44 -27.06 -0.29 9.57
N GLY A 45 -28.06 0.52 9.29
CA GLY A 45 -29.28 0.64 10.10
C GLY A 45 -30.32 1.48 9.38
N THR A 46 -31.56 1.40 9.85
CA THR A 46 -32.69 2.17 9.33
C THR A 46 -32.67 3.63 9.78
N GLU A 47 -31.90 3.95 10.83
CA GLU A 47 -31.79 5.29 11.41
C GLU A 47 -30.33 5.65 11.65
N ASN A 48 -30.02 6.95 11.60
CA ASN A 48 -28.69 7.45 11.94
C ASN A 48 -28.49 7.32 13.45
N PRO A 49 -27.53 6.51 13.94
CA PRO A 49 -27.39 6.24 15.37
C PRO A 49 -26.91 7.44 16.18
N HIS A 50 -26.55 8.57 15.54
CA HIS A 50 -25.95 9.76 16.18
C HIS A 50 -24.86 9.43 17.22
N ALA A 51 -24.10 8.35 16.95
CA ALA A 51 -23.07 7.89 17.85
C ALA A 51 -21.89 8.87 17.84
N TYR A 52 -21.56 9.40 19.00
CA TYR A 52 -20.37 10.20 19.23
C TYR A 52 -19.32 9.30 19.91
N VAL A 53 -18.18 9.16 19.26
CA VAL A 53 -17.01 8.49 19.87
C VAL A 53 -16.03 9.58 20.28
N GLU A 54 -15.81 9.73 21.58
CA GLU A 54 -14.77 10.62 22.10
C GLU A 54 -13.41 10.04 21.74
N LYS A 55 -12.60 10.83 21.05
CA LYS A 55 -11.23 10.46 20.70
C LYS A 55 -10.26 11.20 21.59
N PRO A 56 -9.20 10.54 22.09
CA PRO A 56 -8.08 11.24 22.70
C PRO A 56 -7.51 12.26 21.70
N MET A 57 -7.07 13.41 22.17
CA MET A 57 -6.51 14.47 21.33
C MET A 57 -5.26 13.98 20.58
N HIS A 58 -4.49 13.06 21.19
CA HIS A 58 -3.30 12.43 20.62
C HIS A 58 -3.39 10.90 20.79
N PRO A 59 -4.13 10.19 19.93
CA PRO A 59 -4.21 8.73 20.03
C PRO A 59 -2.85 8.12 19.68
N LYS A 60 -2.42 7.16 20.51
CA LYS A 60 -1.27 6.33 20.16
C LYS A 60 -1.66 5.42 19.00
N ARG A 61 -0.91 5.50 17.92
CA ARG A 61 -1.16 4.71 16.70
C ARG A 61 0.15 4.21 16.12
N VAL A 62 0.11 3.07 15.47
CA VAL A 62 1.21 2.54 14.67
C VAL A 62 0.81 2.55 13.20
N THR A 63 1.76 2.84 12.34
CA THR A 63 1.59 2.67 10.90
C THR A 63 2.18 1.33 10.50
N VAL A 64 1.44 0.57 9.71
CA VAL A 64 1.82 -0.76 9.24
C VAL A 64 1.79 -0.75 7.73
N TRP A 65 2.86 -1.21 7.11
CA TRP A 65 2.93 -1.44 5.67
C TRP A 65 2.70 -2.92 5.36
N CYS A 66 1.96 -3.19 4.29
CA CYS A 66 1.79 -4.52 3.72
C CYS A 66 1.85 -4.46 2.20
N GLY A 67 2.40 -5.50 1.59
CA GLY A 67 2.26 -5.83 0.19
C GLY A 67 1.28 -6.98 0.01
N PHE A 68 0.40 -6.88 -0.98
CA PHE A 68 -0.56 -7.93 -1.35
C PHE A 68 -0.29 -8.41 -2.76
N TRP A 69 -0.23 -9.71 -2.98
CA TRP A 69 -0.06 -10.31 -4.28
C TRP A 69 -0.73 -11.68 -4.35
N SER A 70 -0.71 -12.33 -5.51
CA SER A 70 -1.45 -13.57 -5.76
C SER A 70 -1.05 -14.76 -4.87
N ARG A 71 0.16 -14.76 -4.30
CA ARG A 71 0.63 -15.84 -3.41
C ARG A 71 0.42 -15.52 -1.92
N GLY A 72 -0.06 -14.31 -1.57
CA GLY A 72 -0.34 -13.95 -0.19
C GLY A 72 0.04 -12.54 0.20
N ILE A 73 0.43 -12.38 1.46
CA ILE A 73 0.75 -11.10 2.08
C ILE A 73 2.25 -11.03 2.35
N ILE A 74 2.88 -9.94 1.91
CA ILE A 74 4.26 -9.58 2.26
C ILE A 74 4.18 -8.57 3.41
N GLY A 75 4.70 -8.92 4.57
CA GLY A 75 4.57 -8.10 5.78
C GLY A 75 3.90 -8.88 6.90
N PRO A 76 3.37 -8.20 7.94
CA PRO A 76 3.37 -6.74 8.12
C PRO A 76 4.74 -6.17 8.48
N PHE A 77 5.02 -4.93 8.03
CA PHE A 77 6.16 -4.15 8.48
C PHE A 77 5.65 -2.97 9.34
N LEU A 78 6.06 -2.90 10.59
CA LEU A 78 5.65 -1.86 11.52
C LEU A 78 6.67 -0.72 11.51
N PHE A 79 6.19 0.52 11.40
CA PHE A 79 7.03 1.69 11.51
C PHE A 79 7.23 2.05 12.99
N GLU A 80 8.25 1.45 13.59
CA GLU A 80 8.62 1.62 15.00
C GLU A 80 10.12 1.92 15.12
N ASN A 81 10.51 2.60 16.18
CA ASN A 81 11.92 2.76 16.54
C ASN A 81 12.42 1.51 17.31
N GLU A 82 13.70 1.50 17.69
CA GLU A 82 14.31 0.40 18.46
C GLU A 82 13.66 0.16 19.82
N GLN A 83 12.91 1.12 20.33
CA GLN A 83 12.17 1.05 21.60
C GLN A 83 10.73 0.55 21.41
N GLY A 84 10.30 0.22 20.17
CA GLY A 84 8.93 -0.17 19.86
C GLY A 84 7.92 0.98 19.88
N GLU A 85 8.41 2.22 19.73
CA GLU A 85 7.54 3.38 19.64
C GLU A 85 7.26 3.72 18.17
N ALA A 86 6.00 4.01 17.86
CA ALA A 86 5.58 4.34 16.52
C ALA A 86 6.26 5.62 16.00
N VAL A 87 6.82 5.55 14.80
CA VAL A 87 7.47 6.68 14.13
C VAL A 87 6.63 7.18 12.96
N THR A 88 6.84 8.44 12.59
CA THR A 88 6.21 9.01 11.40
C THR A 88 6.91 8.49 10.16
N VAL A 89 6.14 7.99 9.20
CA VAL A 89 6.67 7.52 7.92
C VAL A 89 7.16 8.70 7.09
N ASN A 90 8.45 8.76 6.89
CA ASN A 90 9.11 9.69 5.98
C ASN A 90 9.76 8.92 4.82
N GLY A 91 10.42 9.63 3.90
CA GLY A 91 11.05 8.98 2.75
C GLY A 91 12.14 7.99 3.12
N ASP A 92 12.90 8.23 4.17
CA ASP A 92 13.99 7.34 4.61
C ASP A 92 13.41 6.06 5.23
N CYS A 93 12.44 6.19 6.16
CA CYS A 93 11.74 5.04 6.74
C CYS A 93 11.04 4.20 5.67
N TYR A 94 10.43 4.87 4.67
CA TYR A 94 9.76 4.15 3.58
C TYR A 94 10.76 3.40 2.70
N ARG A 95 11.90 3.98 2.37
CA ARG A 95 12.96 3.30 1.61
C ARG A 95 13.61 2.15 2.36
N ALA A 96 13.70 2.23 3.69
CA ALA A 96 14.23 1.15 4.52
C ALA A 96 13.44 -0.17 4.33
N ILE A 97 12.11 -0.09 4.14
CA ILE A 97 11.27 -1.29 3.87
C ILE A 97 11.80 -2.08 2.68
N PHE A 98 12.19 -1.39 1.61
CA PHE A 98 12.64 -2.06 0.39
C PHE A 98 13.97 -2.78 0.62
N ASN A 99 14.95 -2.08 1.18
CA ASN A 99 16.30 -2.61 1.36
C ASN A 99 16.38 -3.68 2.46
N GLU A 100 15.65 -3.50 3.56
CA GLU A 100 15.77 -4.34 4.75
C GLU A 100 14.76 -5.49 4.79
N PHE A 101 13.68 -5.37 4.02
CA PHE A 101 12.57 -6.32 4.11
C PHE A 101 12.08 -6.84 2.75
N LEU A 102 11.58 -5.96 1.88
CA LEU A 102 10.86 -6.37 0.66
C LEU A 102 11.79 -7.09 -0.33
N PHE A 103 12.97 -6.55 -0.60
CA PHE A 103 13.89 -7.15 -1.59
C PHE A 103 14.37 -8.53 -1.14
N THR A 104 14.66 -8.71 0.15
CA THR A 104 15.01 -10.03 0.71
C THR A 104 13.87 -11.02 0.51
N LYS A 105 12.61 -10.60 0.73
CA LYS A 105 11.45 -11.46 0.53
C LYS A 105 11.24 -11.83 -0.94
N ILE A 106 11.46 -10.91 -1.85
CA ILE A 106 11.36 -11.17 -3.29
C ILE A 106 12.44 -12.18 -3.75
N GLU A 107 13.67 -12.03 -3.27
CA GLU A 107 14.76 -12.96 -3.57
C GLU A 107 14.50 -14.36 -3.01
N GLU A 108 14.01 -14.47 -1.77
CA GLU A 108 13.66 -15.75 -1.13
C GLU A 108 12.56 -16.51 -1.91
N GLU A 109 11.62 -15.81 -2.51
CA GLU A 109 10.46 -16.40 -3.20
C GLU A 109 10.71 -16.65 -4.70
N ASP A 110 11.91 -16.32 -5.23
CA ASP A 110 12.26 -16.39 -6.66
C ASP A 110 11.18 -15.74 -7.56
N ILE A 111 10.82 -14.52 -7.20
CA ILE A 111 9.75 -13.77 -7.84
C ILE A 111 10.32 -13.00 -9.03
N GLY A 112 10.19 -13.55 -10.23
CA GLY A 112 10.57 -12.86 -11.48
C GLY A 112 9.42 -12.07 -12.10
N ASN A 113 9.74 -11.03 -12.89
CA ASN A 113 8.79 -10.22 -13.69
C ASN A 113 7.56 -9.71 -12.93
N ILE A 114 7.78 -9.04 -11.81
CA ILE A 114 6.70 -8.49 -10.99
C ILE A 114 6.57 -6.99 -11.18
N TRP A 115 5.33 -6.54 -11.21
CA TRP A 115 4.95 -5.15 -11.13
C TRP A 115 4.80 -4.73 -9.66
N PHE A 116 5.32 -3.56 -9.32
CA PHE A 116 5.17 -2.99 -7.99
C PHE A 116 4.24 -1.77 -8.04
N GLN A 117 3.11 -1.85 -7.34
CA GLN A 117 2.17 -0.73 -7.23
C GLN A 117 2.30 -0.07 -5.87
N GLN A 118 2.40 1.25 -5.88
CA GLN A 118 2.38 2.08 -4.67
C GLN A 118 1.46 3.29 -4.84
N GLY A 119 0.99 3.82 -3.70
CA GLY A 119 0.11 4.99 -3.64
C GLY A 119 0.79 6.29 -4.06
N GLY A 120 0.03 7.38 -3.99
CA GLY A 120 0.48 8.71 -4.40
C GLY A 120 1.08 9.58 -3.29
N ALA A 121 1.43 9.02 -2.13
CA ALA A 121 2.04 9.76 -1.03
C ALA A 121 3.39 10.38 -1.42
N THR A 122 3.79 11.45 -0.75
CA THR A 122 5.02 12.17 -1.10
C THR A 122 6.26 11.30 -0.97
N CYS A 123 6.33 10.44 0.07
CA CYS A 123 7.43 9.49 0.27
C CYS A 123 7.50 8.43 -0.83
N HIS A 124 6.35 8.01 -1.41
CA HIS A 124 6.28 7.05 -2.51
C HIS A 124 6.77 7.65 -3.82
N THR A 125 6.41 8.90 -4.07
CA THR A 125 6.67 9.57 -5.35
C THR A 125 7.96 10.39 -5.38
N ALA A 126 8.74 10.36 -4.29
CA ALA A 126 10.05 10.99 -4.22
C ALA A 126 11.01 10.30 -5.21
N GLY A 127 11.86 11.09 -5.89
CA GLY A 127 12.84 10.55 -6.83
C GLY A 127 13.71 9.46 -6.20
N GLY A 128 14.25 9.70 -5.00
CA GLY A 128 15.05 8.72 -4.30
C GLY A 128 14.34 7.39 -3.97
N THR A 129 12.99 7.39 -3.87
CA THR A 129 12.22 6.15 -3.71
C THR A 129 12.12 5.38 -5.03
N ILE A 130 11.85 6.08 -6.13
CA ILE A 130 11.85 5.47 -7.46
C ILE A 130 13.24 4.93 -7.81
N ASP A 131 14.31 5.65 -7.48
CA ASP A 131 15.69 5.23 -7.71
C ASP A 131 16.05 3.93 -6.96
N VAL A 132 15.47 3.69 -5.77
CA VAL A 132 15.65 2.44 -5.01
C VAL A 132 14.87 1.29 -5.65
N LEU A 133 13.69 1.54 -6.20
CA LEU A 133 12.85 0.52 -6.82
C LEU A 133 13.33 0.11 -8.22
N ARG A 134 13.88 1.05 -8.98
CA ARG A 134 14.26 0.87 -10.38
C ARG A 134 15.20 -0.32 -10.65
N PRO A 135 16.24 -0.58 -9.85
CA PRO A 135 17.13 -1.73 -10.07
C PRO A 135 16.45 -3.10 -9.98
N VAL A 136 15.33 -3.19 -9.25
CA VAL A 136 14.59 -4.46 -9.01
C VAL A 136 13.41 -4.60 -9.97
N TYR A 137 12.68 -3.51 -10.22
CA TYR A 137 11.44 -3.55 -10.98
C TYR A 137 11.57 -2.95 -12.39
N GLU A 138 12.72 -2.37 -12.74
CA GLU A 138 12.97 -1.74 -14.05
C GLU A 138 11.82 -0.79 -14.47
N ASP A 139 11.10 -1.12 -15.55
CA ASP A 139 9.96 -0.36 -16.06
C ASP A 139 8.60 -0.88 -15.55
N CYS A 140 8.63 -1.75 -14.52
CA CYS A 140 7.44 -2.39 -13.93
C CYS A 140 6.93 -1.68 -12.66
N ILE A 141 7.05 -0.36 -12.58
CA ILE A 141 6.59 0.44 -11.43
C ILE A 141 5.29 1.15 -11.76
N ILE A 142 4.24 0.86 -10.98
CA ILE A 142 2.94 1.53 -11.05
C ILE A 142 2.85 2.54 -9.92
N SER A 143 2.99 3.82 -10.23
CA SER A 143 2.99 4.91 -9.25
C SER A 143 2.58 6.22 -9.90
N ARG A 144 2.35 7.27 -9.10
CA ARG A 144 1.98 8.59 -9.62
C ARG A 144 3.06 9.22 -10.50
N LYS A 145 4.34 8.87 -10.30
CA LYS A 145 5.50 9.42 -11.03
C LYS A 145 6.42 8.33 -11.56
N ALA A 146 5.87 7.24 -12.04
CA ALA A 146 6.62 6.13 -12.60
C ALA A 146 6.07 5.74 -13.98
N ASP A 147 6.41 4.57 -14.46
CA ASP A 147 6.16 4.09 -15.82
C ASP A 147 4.67 3.99 -16.14
N VAL A 148 3.88 3.50 -15.17
CA VAL A 148 2.43 3.51 -15.24
C VAL A 148 1.88 4.47 -14.19
N ILE A 149 1.21 5.52 -14.65
CA ILE A 149 0.70 6.57 -13.77
C ILE A 149 -0.53 6.09 -13.01
N TRP A 150 -0.37 5.85 -11.70
CA TRP A 150 -1.47 5.52 -10.79
C TRP A 150 -2.14 6.78 -10.25
N PRO A 151 -3.46 6.93 -10.36
CA PRO A 151 -4.16 8.12 -9.86
C PRO A 151 -4.15 8.17 -8.32
N PRO A 152 -4.10 9.38 -7.73
CA PRO A 152 -3.92 9.57 -6.29
C PRO A 152 -5.09 9.13 -5.40
N ARG A 153 -6.20 8.69 -5.97
CA ARG A 153 -7.42 8.27 -5.26
C ARG A 153 -8.14 7.17 -6.04
N ILE A 154 -7.57 5.99 -6.10
CA ILE A 154 -8.41 4.80 -6.21
C ILE A 154 -8.47 4.28 -4.79
N ALA A 155 -9.66 4.33 -4.19
CA ALA A 155 -9.90 3.64 -2.95
C ALA A 155 -9.58 2.16 -3.19
N ILE A 156 -8.89 1.54 -2.26
CA ILE A 156 -8.51 0.12 -2.25
C ILE A 156 -9.74 -0.82 -2.35
N ASP A 157 -10.95 -0.27 -2.39
CA ASP A 157 -12.18 -1.02 -2.69
C ASP A 157 -12.06 -1.89 -3.96
N THR A 158 -11.08 -1.61 -4.82
CA THR A 158 -10.83 -2.41 -6.03
C THR A 158 -9.90 -3.60 -5.76
N VAL A 159 -9.03 -3.55 -4.75
CA VAL A 159 -8.12 -4.65 -4.40
C VAL A 159 -8.86 -5.78 -3.67
N VAL A 160 -9.89 -5.45 -2.91
CA VAL A 160 -10.74 -6.43 -2.19
C VAL A 160 -11.60 -7.28 -3.15
N LEU A 161 -11.74 -6.88 -4.41
CA LEU A 161 -12.52 -7.62 -5.42
C LEU A 161 -11.74 -8.73 -6.14
N PHE A 162 -10.43 -8.90 -5.83
CA PHE A 162 -9.58 -9.91 -6.48
C PHE A 162 -9.01 -10.98 -5.52
N ILE A 163 -9.53 -11.07 -4.28
CA ILE A 163 -9.19 -12.15 -3.33
C ILE A 163 -10.38 -13.10 -3.21
#